data_8a2b3346dec823cbf9a57bc13c754691
#
_entry.id   8a2b3346dec823cbf9a57bc13c754691
#
_cell.length_a   1.000
_cell.length_b   1.000
_cell.length_c   1.000
_cell.angle_alpha   90.00
_cell.angle_beta   90.00
_cell.angle_gamma   90.00
#
_symmetry.space_group_name_H-M   'P 1'
#
loop_
_entity.id
_entity.type
_entity.pdbx_description
1 polymer ?
#
loop_
_entity_poly.entity_id
_entity_poly.type
_entity_poly.pdbx_seq_one_letter_code
_entity_poly.pdbx_strand_id
1 'polypeptide(L)'
;MRFPIVKRYREMILHPFRPRRTCTALDGITLEIEQGDRIAVLGPNGAGKTTLLKLIGGLLLPTQGEIVVNGFDTLEHNSAARKSVGFVLNEERSFFWRLSGVQNLEFFGALDNLWGVELQNRITELMGLVGLEEAGEKTISGYSSGMKQRLALARGLIAQPEVLILDEPTRALDPVACDEFLELILGRIHRDSRKTLLIATHRLEEAVKLCNKVLIIDRGHVKAFGFLANLAKDKVTLLQYYRQALIAEAK
;
A
#
# COMPACT_ATOMS: atom_id res chain seq x y z
N MET A 1 -3.50 -5.98 16.68
CA MET A 1 -4.28 -6.79 15.69
C MET A 1 -3.98 -8.26 15.86
N ARG A 2 -5.02 -9.10 16.03
CA ARG A 2 -4.89 -10.55 16.28
C ARG A 2 -5.62 -11.34 15.21
N PHE A 3 -4.98 -12.36 14.67
CA PHE A 3 -5.56 -13.26 13.67
C PHE A 3 -5.75 -14.66 14.27
N PRO A 4 -6.88 -15.34 14.02
CA PRO A 4 -7.05 -16.73 14.42
C PRO A 4 -6.11 -17.63 13.59
N ILE A 5 -5.39 -18.51 14.24
CA ILE A 5 -4.60 -19.55 13.57
C ILE A 5 -5.56 -20.64 13.07
N VAL A 6 -5.45 -20.98 11.78
CA VAL A 6 -6.25 -22.04 11.18
C VAL A 6 -5.90 -23.38 11.84
N LYS A 7 -6.90 -24.06 12.45
CA LYS A 7 -6.72 -25.39 13.02
C LYS A 7 -6.40 -26.39 11.90
N ARG A 8 -5.49 -27.33 12.15
CA ARG A 8 -5.29 -28.47 11.27
C ARG A 8 -6.57 -29.31 11.25
N TYR A 9 -6.89 -29.96 10.13
CA TYR A 9 -8.13 -30.72 9.93
C TYR A 9 -8.39 -31.74 11.06
N ARG A 10 -7.35 -32.41 11.56
CA ARG A 10 -7.42 -33.31 12.74
C ARG A 10 -7.83 -32.59 14.04
N GLU A 11 -7.35 -31.38 14.28
CA GLU A 11 -7.72 -30.59 15.47
C GLU A 11 -9.15 -30.07 15.42
N MET A 12 -9.69 -29.82 14.22
CA MET A 12 -11.10 -29.46 14.06
C MET A 12 -12.04 -30.60 14.41
N ILE A 13 -11.67 -31.84 14.09
CA ILE A 13 -12.49 -33.04 14.37
C ILE A 13 -12.36 -33.45 15.83
N LEU A 14 -11.15 -33.51 16.38
CA LEU A 14 -10.89 -34.00 17.73
C LEU A 14 -11.26 -33.00 18.85
N HIS A 15 -11.18 -31.69 18.54
CA HIS A 15 -11.43 -30.63 19.52
C HIS A 15 -12.19 -29.46 18.91
N PRO A 16 -13.47 -29.61 18.50
CA PRO A 16 -14.23 -28.56 17.80
C PRO A 16 -14.43 -27.30 18.66
N PHE A 17 -14.55 -27.45 19.97
CA PHE A 17 -14.82 -26.34 20.89
C PHE A 17 -13.58 -25.69 21.53
N ARG A 18 -12.36 -26.17 21.25
CA ARG A 18 -11.16 -25.48 21.76
C ARG A 18 -11.07 -24.06 21.18
N PRO A 19 -10.77 -23.05 22.01
CA PRO A 19 -10.56 -21.69 21.52
C PRO A 19 -9.44 -21.68 20.48
N ARG A 20 -9.62 -20.90 19.41
CA ARG A 20 -8.61 -20.77 18.36
C ARG A 20 -7.40 -20.04 18.95
N ARG A 21 -6.22 -20.58 18.75
CA ARG A 21 -4.99 -19.83 19.02
C ARG A 21 -4.97 -18.61 18.11
N THR A 22 -4.57 -17.45 18.64
CA THR A 22 -4.45 -16.22 17.88
C THR A 22 -2.96 -15.88 17.70
N CYS A 23 -2.62 -15.33 16.54
CA CYS A 23 -1.32 -14.74 16.28
C CYS A 23 -1.50 -13.21 16.31
N THR A 24 -0.70 -12.53 17.11
CA THR A 24 -0.68 -11.06 17.12
C THR A 24 0.22 -10.60 15.99
N ALA A 25 -0.38 -9.90 15.02
CA ALA A 25 0.38 -9.36 13.88
C ALA A 25 0.89 -7.94 14.13
N LEU A 26 0.17 -7.15 14.93
CA LEU A 26 0.57 -5.80 15.35
C LEU A 26 0.14 -5.60 16.78
N ASP A 27 1.00 -4.99 17.60
CA ASP A 27 0.74 -4.73 19.01
C ASP A 27 1.30 -3.37 19.43
N GLY A 28 0.48 -2.59 20.16
CA GLY A 28 0.90 -1.32 20.77
C GLY A 28 1.41 -0.27 19.78
N ILE A 29 0.84 -0.16 18.58
CA ILE A 29 1.25 0.84 17.59
C ILE A 29 0.46 2.12 17.81
N THR A 30 1.20 3.23 18.03
CA THR A 30 0.67 4.59 18.02
C THR A 30 1.49 5.40 17.02
N LEU A 31 0.82 5.97 16.01
CA LEU A 31 1.43 6.72 14.92
C LEU A 31 0.55 7.91 14.57
N GLU A 32 1.18 9.03 14.27
CA GLU A 32 0.54 10.20 13.71
C GLU A 32 1.21 10.51 12.36
N ILE A 33 0.40 10.63 11.32
CA ILE A 33 0.83 10.87 9.94
C ILE A 33 0.19 12.16 9.47
N GLU A 34 1.00 13.10 9.05
CA GLU A 34 0.55 14.39 8.56
C GLU A 34 0.22 14.34 7.07
N GLN A 35 -0.67 15.22 6.63
CA GLN A 35 -0.97 15.37 5.22
C GLN A 35 0.30 15.76 4.43
N GLY A 36 0.53 15.06 3.31
CA GLY A 36 1.71 15.27 2.48
C GLY A 36 2.95 14.48 2.91
N ASP A 37 2.88 13.72 4.01
CA ASP A 37 3.95 12.79 4.39
C ASP A 37 4.15 11.71 3.35
N ARG A 38 5.41 11.36 3.12
CA ARG A 38 5.82 10.22 2.30
C ARG A 38 6.59 9.26 3.18
N ILE A 39 5.95 8.17 3.55
CA ILE A 39 6.45 7.25 4.57
C ILE A 39 6.86 5.92 3.95
N ALA A 40 8.12 5.55 4.12
CA ALA A 40 8.59 4.20 3.84
C ALA A 40 8.33 3.30 5.06
N VAL A 41 7.52 2.26 4.89
CA VAL A 41 7.31 1.23 5.90
C VAL A 41 8.29 0.08 5.63
N LEU A 42 9.33 0.00 6.45
CA LEU A 42 10.41 -0.97 6.34
C LEU A 42 10.28 -2.06 7.42
N GLY A 43 10.76 -3.24 7.12
CA GLY A 43 10.79 -4.36 8.07
C GLY A 43 10.97 -5.69 7.36
N PRO A 44 11.36 -6.75 8.08
CA PRO A 44 11.49 -8.09 7.50
C PRO A 44 10.13 -8.65 7.05
N ASN A 45 10.17 -9.77 6.31
CA ASN A 45 8.96 -10.48 5.94
C ASN A 45 8.24 -10.97 7.20
N GLY A 46 6.90 -10.77 7.25
CA GLY A 46 6.11 -11.12 8.42
C GLY A 46 6.15 -10.09 9.57
N ALA A 47 6.85 -8.95 9.42
CA ALA A 47 6.91 -7.90 10.44
C ALA A 47 5.56 -7.21 10.73
N GLY A 48 4.57 -7.33 9.82
CA GLY A 48 3.25 -6.70 9.96
C GLY A 48 3.01 -5.52 9.01
N LYS A 49 3.93 -5.21 8.08
CA LYS A 49 3.81 -4.08 7.12
C LYS A 49 2.48 -4.07 6.37
N THR A 50 2.19 -5.13 5.61
CA THR A 50 0.93 -5.26 4.85
C THR A 50 -0.31 -5.21 5.76
N THR A 51 -0.22 -5.77 6.98
CA THR A 51 -1.30 -5.70 7.97
C THR A 51 -1.56 -4.26 8.40
N LEU A 52 -0.50 -3.49 8.70
CA LEU A 52 -0.61 -2.07 9.03
C LEU A 52 -1.24 -1.27 7.88
N LEU A 53 -0.73 -1.46 6.66
CA LEU A 53 -1.26 -0.78 5.48
C LEU A 53 -2.74 -1.11 5.24
N LYS A 54 -3.14 -2.38 5.40
CA LYS A 54 -4.55 -2.81 5.26
C LYS A 54 -5.45 -2.24 6.37
N LEU A 55 -4.94 -2.06 7.58
CA LEU A 55 -5.64 -1.39 8.67
C LEU A 55 -5.86 0.10 8.36
N ILE A 56 -4.81 0.81 7.95
CA ILE A 56 -4.90 2.23 7.54
C ILE A 56 -5.85 2.38 6.36
N GLY A 57 -5.79 1.47 5.37
CA GLY A 57 -6.68 1.48 4.21
C GLY A 57 -8.13 1.03 4.50
N GLY A 58 -8.49 0.74 5.76
CA GLY A 58 -9.84 0.27 6.13
C GLY A 58 -10.22 -1.09 5.55
N LEU A 59 -9.26 -1.86 5.01
CA LEU A 59 -9.47 -3.22 4.49
C LEU A 59 -9.47 -4.26 5.61
N LEU A 60 -8.89 -3.93 6.77
CA LEU A 60 -8.95 -4.67 8.01
C LEU A 60 -9.41 -3.72 9.12
N LEU A 61 -10.13 -4.25 10.08
CA LEU A 61 -10.56 -3.50 11.27
C LEU A 61 -9.66 -3.85 12.46
N PRO A 62 -9.30 -2.89 13.33
CA PRO A 62 -8.47 -3.16 14.48
C PRO A 62 -9.20 -4.05 15.49
N THR A 63 -8.47 -4.95 16.16
CA THR A 63 -9.04 -5.77 17.25
C THR A 63 -9.23 -4.94 18.52
N GLN A 64 -8.36 -3.95 18.72
CA GLN A 64 -8.38 -2.98 19.82
C GLN A 64 -7.72 -1.68 19.34
N GLY A 65 -8.10 -0.54 19.96
CA GLY A 65 -7.64 0.77 19.53
C GLY A 65 -8.49 1.35 18.41
N GLU A 66 -8.10 2.51 17.92
CA GLU A 66 -8.78 3.27 16.88
C GLU A 66 -7.84 3.59 15.73
N ILE A 67 -8.39 3.79 14.55
CA ILE A 67 -7.66 4.26 13.38
C ILE A 67 -8.52 5.31 12.70
N VAL A 68 -7.99 6.53 12.67
CA VAL A 68 -8.64 7.67 12.01
C VAL A 68 -7.86 7.97 10.73
N VAL A 69 -8.55 8.04 9.61
CA VAL A 69 -7.97 8.36 8.31
C VAL A 69 -8.74 9.52 7.71
N ASN A 70 -8.04 10.62 7.45
CA ASN A 70 -8.63 11.84 6.92
C ASN A 70 -9.86 12.34 7.73
N GLY A 71 -9.80 12.21 9.06
CA GLY A 71 -10.88 12.59 9.99
C GLY A 71 -11.98 11.55 10.17
N PHE A 72 -11.92 10.39 9.48
CA PHE A 72 -12.92 9.32 9.57
C PHE A 72 -12.38 8.13 10.36
N ASP A 73 -13.08 7.75 11.43
CA ASP A 73 -12.81 6.49 12.14
C ASP A 73 -13.12 5.29 11.26
N THR A 74 -12.18 4.34 11.18
CA THR A 74 -12.32 3.17 10.30
C THR A 74 -13.33 2.14 10.79
N LEU A 75 -13.77 2.18 12.05
CA LEU A 75 -14.83 1.32 12.60
C LEU A 75 -16.21 1.93 12.35
N GLU A 76 -16.36 3.22 12.66
CA GLU A 76 -17.65 3.90 12.60
C GLU A 76 -17.99 4.40 11.19
N HIS A 77 -16.99 4.90 10.46
CA HIS A 77 -17.13 5.54 9.15
C HIS A 77 -16.26 4.85 8.08
N ASN A 78 -16.20 3.52 8.07
CA ASN A 78 -15.31 2.74 7.20
C ASN A 78 -15.43 3.11 5.71
N SER A 79 -16.64 3.33 5.20
CA SER A 79 -16.85 3.69 3.79
C SER A 79 -16.20 5.03 3.43
N ALA A 80 -16.30 6.05 4.30
CA ALA A 80 -15.69 7.35 4.10
C ALA A 80 -14.15 7.28 4.22
N ALA A 81 -13.64 6.57 5.24
CA ALA A 81 -12.22 6.33 5.41
C ALA A 81 -11.62 5.64 4.17
N ARG A 82 -12.26 4.59 3.65
CA ARG A 82 -11.81 3.87 2.45
C ARG A 82 -11.82 4.70 1.18
N LYS A 83 -12.79 5.59 1.00
CA LYS A 83 -12.85 6.48 -0.17
C LYS A 83 -11.67 7.45 -0.22
N SER A 84 -11.13 7.84 0.94
CA SER A 84 -9.96 8.73 1.00
C SER A 84 -8.63 8.00 0.76
N VAL A 85 -8.65 6.66 0.61
CA VAL A 85 -7.44 5.84 0.44
C VAL A 85 -7.45 5.11 -0.89
N GLY A 86 -6.44 5.36 -1.71
CA GLY A 86 -6.11 4.55 -2.88
C GLY A 86 -5.13 3.43 -2.52
N PHE A 87 -5.42 2.22 -2.96
CA PHE A 87 -4.58 1.06 -2.65
C PHE A 87 -3.99 0.45 -3.92
N VAL A 88 -2.66 0.34 -3.96
CA VAL A 88 -1.91 -0.31 -5.04
C VAL A 88 -1.23 -1.56 -4.47
N LEU A 89 -1.80 -2.71 -4.76
CA LEU A 89 -1.28 -4.01 -4.35
C LEU A 89 -0.43 -4.61 -5.47
N ASN A 90 0.63 -5.30 -5.08
CA ASN A 90 1.38 -6.13 -6.01
C ASN A 90 0.71 -7.51 -6.17
N GLU A 91 -0.53 -7.52 -6.65
CA GLU A 91 -1.26 -8.76 -6.92
C GLU A 91 -1.44 -8.91 -8.43
N GLU A 92 -0.73 -9.86 -9.05
CA GLU A 92 -0.84 -10.18 -10.49
C GLU A 92 -2.27 -10.51 -10.93
N ARG A 93 -3.13 -10.95 -9.99
CA ARG A 93 -4.52 -11.34 -10.23
C ARG A 93 -5.54 -10.26 -9.91
N SER A 94 -5.11 -9.02 -9.71
CA SER A 94 -6.01 -7.92 -9.30
C SER A 94 -6.84 -7.35 -10.45
N PHE A 95 -6.65 -7.81 -11.69
CA PHE A 95 -7.35 -7.37 -12.88
C PHE A 95 -8.10 -8.50 -13.58
N PHE A 96 -9.15 -8.14 -14.30
CA PHE A 96 -9.85 -9.04 -15.22
C PHE A 96 -9.03 -9.15 -16.51
N TRP A 97 -8.27 -10.19 -16.66
CA TRP A 97 -7.26 -10.39 -17.69
C TRP A 97 -7.80 -10.47 -19.14
N ARG A 98 -9.11 -10.75 -19.30
CA ARG A 98 -9.82 -10.75 -20.58
C ARG A 98 -10.39 -9.38 -20.96
N LEU A 99 -10.47 -8.45 -20.02
CA LEU A 99 -10.89 -7.08 -20.27
C LEU A 99 -9.70 -6.22 -20.67
N SER A 100 -9.98 -5.09 -21.35
CA SER A 100 -8.98 -4.08 -21.66
C SER A 100 -8.57 -3.28 -20.39
N GLY A 101 -7.53 -2.46 -20.49
CA GLY A 101 -7.14 -1.54 -19.42
C GLY A 101 -8.26 -0.57 -19.06
N VAL A 102 -8.89 0.03 -20.08
CA VAL A 102 -10.04 0.94 -19.94
C VAL A 102 -11.21 0.22 -19.27
N GLN A 103 -11.62 -0.95 -19.76
CA GLN A 103 -12.72 -1.72 -19.18
C GLN A 103 -12.47 -2.13 -17.72
N ASN A 104 -11.24 -2.43 -17.35
CA ASN A 104 -10.89 -2.66 -15.96
C ASN A 104 -11.10 -1.41 -15.11
N LEU A 105 -10.65 -0.23 -15.58
CA LEU A 105 -10.86 1.02 -14.85
C LEU A 105 -12.34 1.41 -14.79
N GLU A 106 -13.13 1.16 -15.82
CA GLU A 106 -14.60 1.32 -15.81
C GLU A 106 -15.23 0.49 -14.70
N PHE A 107 -14.85 -0.80 -14.62
CA PHE A 107 -15.35 -1.68 -13.58
C PHE A 107 -15.02 -1.18 -12.17
N PHE A 108 -13.78 -0.81 -11.90
CA PHE A 108 -13.37 -0.33 -10.58
C PHE A 108 -13.94 1.05 -10.25
N GLY A 109 -14.04 1.96 -11.23
CA GLY A 109 -14.68 3.25 -11.05
C GLY A 109 -16.16 3.11 -10.70
N ALA A 110 -16.85 2.16 -11.34
CA ALA A 110 -18.24 1.87 -10.99
C ALA A 110 -18.40 1.36 -9.55
N LEU A 111 -17.46 0.57 -9.02
CA LEU A 111 -17.44 0.17 -7.60
C LEU A 111 -17.24 1.35 -6.65
N ASP A 112 -16.55 2.40 -7.09
CA ASP A 112 -16.36 3.64 -6.34
C ASP A 112 -17.49 4.68 -6.58
N ASN A 113 -18.60 4.26 -7.22
CA ASN A 113 -19.76 5.08 -7.57
C ASN A 113 -19.47 6.21 -8.56
N LEU A 114 -18.52 6.02 -9.47
CA LEU A 114 -18.26 6.91 -10.60
C LEU A 114 -18.95 6.36 -11.86
N TRP A 115 -19.64 7.21 -12.62
CA TRP A 115 -20.43 6.79 -13.77
C TRP A 115 -20.40 7.79 -14.92
N GLY A 116 -20.76 7.31 -16.11
CA GLY A 116 -21.00 8.16 -17.28
C GLY A 116 -19.79 8.96 -17.71
N VAL A 117 -20.02 10.20 -18.11
CA VAL A 117 -18.98 11.09 -18.65
C VAL A 117 -17.88 11.41 -17.65
N GLU A 118 -18.22 11.52 -16.36
CA GLU A 118 -17.24 11.78 -15.29
C GLU A 118 -16.21 10.64 -15.21
N LEU A 119 -16.68 9.39 -15.21
CA LEU A 119 -15.80 8.23 -15.19
C LEU A 119 -14.94 8.15 -16.46
N GLN A 120 -15.51 8.39 -17.63
CA GLN A 120 -14.75 8.34 -18.90
C GLN A 120 -13.64 9.40 -18.94
N ASN A 121 -13.95 10.63 -18.55
CA ASN A 121 -12.96 11.70 -18.45
C ASN A 121 -11.84 11.32 -17.46
N ARG A 122 -12.22 10.75 -16.32
CA ARG A 122 -11.26 10.32 -15.29
C ARG A 122 -10.36 9.19 -15.79
N ILE A 123 -10.90 8.22 -16.51
CA ILE A 123 -10.11 7.14 -17.12
C ILE A 123 -9.12 7.70 -18.14
N THR A 124 -9.56 8.59 -19.01
CA THR A 124 -8.72 9.23 -20.03
C THR A 124 -7.55 9.98 -19.36
N GLU A 125 -7.84 10.79 -18.32
CA GLU A 125 -6.84 11.50 -17.54
C GLU A 125 -5.82 10.52 -16.91
N LEU A 126 -6.30 9.45 -16.28
CA LEU A 126 -5.45 8.47 -15.60
C LEU A 126 -4.60 7.66 -16.57
N MET A 127 -5.16 7.24 -17.71
CA MET A 127 -4.38 6.55 -18.75
C MET A 127 -3.24 7.43 -19.25
N GLY A 128 -3.49 8.72 -19.47
CA GLY A 128 -2.46 9.71 -19.79
C GLY A 128 -1.44 9.91 -18.68
N LEU A 129 -1.91 9.98 -17.43
CA LEU A 129 -1.04 10.13 -16.27
C LEU A 129 -0.03 8.99 -16.15
N VAL A 130 -0.48 7.74 -16.38
CA VAL A 130 0.38 6.55 -16.22
C VAL A 130 1.05 6.12 -17.54
N GLY A 131 0.82 6.82 -18.66
CA GLY A 131 1.43 6.54 -19.96
C GLY A 131 0.94 5.22 -20.58
N LEU A 132 -0.37 4.98 -20.54
CA LEU A 132 -1.01 3.79 -21.10
C LEU A 132 -2.09 4.11 -22.15
N GLU A 133 -2.11 5.33 -22.71
CA GLU A 133 -3.13 5.78 -23.67
C GLU A 133 -3.25 4.84 -24.86
N GLU A 134 -2.11 4.52 -25.51
CA GLU A 134 -2.06 3.66 -26.70
C GLU A 134 -2.40 2.19 -26.38
N ALA A 135 -2.24 1.79 -25.12
CA ALA A 135 -2.49 0.41 -24.70
C ALA A 135 -3.87 0.24 -24.04
N GLY A 136 -4.65 1.30 -23.90
CA GLY A 136 -5.90 1.31 -23.14
C GLY A 136 -6.90 0.24 -23.57
N GLU A 137 -7.05 0.04 -24.88
CA GLU A 137 -7.96 -0.96 -25.45
C GLU A 137 -7.36 -2.38 -25.56
N LYS A 138 -6.07 -2.55 -25.26
CA LYS A 138 -5.43 -3.86 -25.24
C LYS A 138 -5.87 -4.64 -24.01
N THR A 139 -6.13 -5.93 -24.15
CA THR A 139 -6.48 -6.82 -23.03
C THR A 139 -5.31 -6.95 -22.04
N ILE A 140 -5.62 -7.09 -20.75
CA ILE A 140 -4.62 -7.22 -19.66
C ILE A 140 -3.72 -8.45 -19.87
N SER A 141 -4.20 -9.50 -20.52
CA SER A 141 -3.38 -10.66 -20.86
C SER A 141 -2.15 -10.31 -21.72
N GLY A 142 -2.23 -9.22 -22.48
CA GLY A 142 -1.13 -8.70 -23.30
C GLY A 142 -0.29 -7.60 -22.66
N TYR A 143 -0.53 -7.25 -21.38
CA TYR A 143 0.24 -6.24 -20.67
C TYR A 143 1.53 -6.83 -20.08
N SER A 144 2.62 -6.05 -20.16
CA SER A 144 3.83 -6.35 -19.39
C SER A 144 3.60 -6.14 -17.88
N SER A 145 4.52 -6.61 -17.04
CA SER A 145 4.46 -6.36 -15.58
C SER A 145 4.46 -4.86 -15.27
N GLY A 146 5.26 -4.06 -15.97
CA GLY A 146 5.29 -2.60 -15.84
C GLY A 146 3.96 -1.96 -16.21
N MET A 147 3.35 -2.37 -17.33
CA MET A 147 2.02 -1.88 -17.73
C MET A 147 0.95 -2.23 -16.70
N LYS A 148 0.94 -3.46 -16.17
CA LYS A 148 0.01 -3.88 -15.12
C LYS A 148 0.19 -3.04 -13.85
N GLN A 149 1.42 -2.74 -13.47
CA GLN A 149 1.71 -1.93 -12.29
C GLN A 149 1.29 -0.47 -12.47
N ARG A 150 1.51 0.11 -13.67
CA ARG A 150 1.01 1.45 -14.02
C ARG A 150 -0.53 1.50 -13.99
N LEU A 151 -1.20 0.45 -14.49
CA LEU A 151 -2.66 0.35 -14.42
C LEU A 151 -3.15 0.18 -12.97
N ALA A 152 -2.42 -0.57 -12.11
CA ALA A 152 -2.75 -0.68 -10.69
C ALA A 152 -2.66 0.68 -9.98
N LEU A 153 -1.70 1.51 -10.38
CA LEU A 153 -1.57 2.89 -9.91
C LEU A 153 -2.76 3.75 -10.37
N ALA A 154 -3.15 3.67 -11.66
CA ALA A 154 -4.33 4.35 -12.18
C ALA A 154 -5.61 3.96 -11.42
N ARG A 155 -5.80 2.65 -11.16
CA ARG A 155 -6.90 2.15 -10.35
C ARG A 155 -6.89 2.73 -8.94
N GLY A 156 -5.73 2.74 -8.27
CA GLY A 156 -5.58 3.31 -6.93
C GLY A 156 -5.89 4.81 -6.87
N LEU A 157 -5.80 5.51 -8.00
CA LEU A 157 -6.05 6.95 -8.11
C LEU A 157 -7.47 7.29 -8.60
N ILE A 158 -8.30 6.31 -8.96
CA ILE A 158 -9.56 6.55 -9.67
C ILE A 158 -10.54 7.40 -8.86
N ALA A 159 -10.65 7.15 -7.56
CA ALA A 159 -11.50 7.90 -6.63
C ALA A 159 -10.86 9.20 -6.09
N GLN A 160 -9.75 9.67 -6.66
CA GLN A 160 -9.02 10.87 -6.23
C GLN A 160 -8.62 10.87 -4.74
N PRO A 161 -8.04 9.79 -4.22
CA PRO A 161 -7.75 9.68 -2.79
C PRO A 161 -6.72 10.72 -2.32
N GLU A 162 -6.81 11.13 -1.05
CA GLU A 162 -5.82 11.95 -0.37
C GLU A 162 -4.62 11.12 0.11
N VAL A 163 -4.84 9.85 0.39
CA VAL A 163 -3.82 8.90 0.86
C VAL A 163 -3.61 7.81 -0.20
N LEU A 164 -2.37 7.60 -0.62
CA LEU A 164 -2.01 6.53 -1.55
C LEU A 164 -1.12 5.51 -0.83
N ILE A 165 -1.57 4.27 -0.81
CA ILE A 165 -0.87 3.15 -0.19
C ILE A 165 -0.33 2.22 -1.27
N LEU A 166 0.98 1.97 -1.24
CA LEU A 166 1.70 1.09 -2.15
C LEU A 166 2.32 -0.08 -1.36
N ASP A 167 1.90 -1.30 -1.64
CA ASP A 167 2.47 -2.50 -0.98
C ASP A 167 3.36 -3.26 -1.96
N GLU A 168 4.69 -3.15 -1.77
CA GLU A 168 5.73 -3.76 -2.60
C GLU A 168 5.57 -3.45 -4.12
N PRO A 169 5.37 -2.17 -4.52
CA PRO A 169 4.87 -1.83 -5.86
C PRO A 169 5.83 -2.14 -7.00
N THR A 170 7.12 -2.31 -6.73
CA THR A 170 8.15 -2.55 -7.76
C THR A 170 8.68 -3.99 -7.75
N ARG A 171 8.10 -4.87 -6.92
CA ARG A 171 8.61 -6.24 -6.71
C ARG A 171 8.72 -7.06 -8.00
N ALA A 172 7.78 -6.89 -8.93
CA ALA A 172 7.71 -7.62 -10.19
C ALA A 172 8.33 -6.86 -11.39
N LEU A 173 8.98 -5.72 -11.13
CA LEU A 173 9.56 -4.87 -12.17
C LEU A 173 11.07 -5.13 -12.32
N ASP A 174 11.54 -5.08 -13.57
CA ASP A 174 12.97 -4.98 -13.84
C ASP A 174 13.52 -3.60 -13.40
N PRO A 175 14.84 -3.42 -13.33
CA PRO A 175 15.42 -2.17 -12.81
C PRO A 175 15.00 -0.92 -13.58
N VAL A 176 14.85 -0.99 -14.92
CA VAL A 176 14.47 0.16 -15.76
C VAL A 176 13.02 0.54 -15.50
N ALA A 177 12.11 -0.45 -15.56
CA ALA A 177 10.69 -0.25 -15.28
C ALA A 177 10.46 0.23 -13.83
N CYS A 178 11.30 -0.22 -12.87
CA CYS A 178 11.26 0.26 -11.49
C CYS A 178 11.58 1.76 -11.43
N ASP A 179 12.69 2.21 -12.03
CA ASP A 179 13.08 3.62 -12.02
C ASP A 179 12.02 4.50 -12.68
N GLU A 180 11.51 4.09 -13.84
CA GLU A 180 10.42 4.80 -14.53
C GLU A 180 9.15 4.91 -13.67
N PHE A 181 8.80 3.84 -12.94
CA PHE A 181 7.63 3.83 -12.06
C PHE A 181 7.82 4.76 -10.85
N LEU A 182 9.00 4.79 -10.26
CA LEU A 182 9.32 5.71 -9.16
C LEU A 182 9.30 7.18 -9.62
N GLU A 183 9.82 7.46 -10.82
CA GLU A 183 9.77 8.80 -11.41
C GLU A 183 8.35 9.24 -11.75
N LEU A 184 7.51 8.33 -12.21
CA LEU A 184 6.08 8.59 -12.41
C LEU A 184 5.40 9.03 -11.11
N ILE A 185 5.66 8.33 -9.99
CA ILE A 185 5.12 8.69 -8.68
C ILE A 185 5.59 10.08 -8.25
N LEU A 186 6.90 10.35 -8.31
CA LEU A 186 7.46 11.62 -7.89
C LEU A 186 7.04 12.79 -8.79
N GLY A 187 7.16 12.59 -10.10
CA GLY A 187 7.02 13.66 -11.07
C GLY A 187 5.59 14.02 -11.42
N ARG A 188 4.68 13.05 -11.39
CA ARG A 188 3.28 13.27 -11.84
C ARG A 188 2.25 13.15 -10.71
N ILE A 189 2.43 12.26 -9.76
CA ILE A 189 1.42 12.00 -8.73
C ILE A 189 1.65 12.86 -7.49
N HIS A 190 2.91 13.00 -7.06
CA HIS A 190 3.27 13.80 -5.89
C HIS A 190 3.59 15.26 -6.20
N ARG A 191 3.42 15.69 -7.45
CA ARG A 191 3.60 17.10 -7.85
C ARG A 191 2.67 18.04 -7.06
N ASP A 192 1.52 17.53 -6.67
CA ASP A 192 0.60 18.18 -5.74
C ASP A 192 0.94 17.73 -4.31
N SER A 193 1.68 18.53 -3.57
CA SER A 193 2.29 18.22 -2.27
C SER A 193 1.31 17.85 -1.14
N ARG A 194 0.02 17.72 -1.44
CA ARG A 194 -1.03 17.41 -0.46
C ARG A 194 -1.30 15.91 -0.29
N LYS A 195 -0.92 15.07 -1.27
CA LYS A 195 -1.17 13.63 -1.16
C LYS A 195 -0.19 12.98 -0.19
N THR A 196 -0.73 12.23 0.75
CA THR A 196 0.05 11.39 1.65
C THR A 196 0.38 10.08 0.98
N LEU A 197 1.64 9.62 1.06
CA LEU A 197 2.11 8.39 0.46
C LEU A 197 2.64 7.44 1.53
N LEU A 198 2.13 6.21 1.56
CA LEU A 198 2.71 5.12 2.35
C LEU A 198 3.19 4.04 1.39
N ILE A 199 4.46 3.66 1.50
CA ILE A 199 5.05 2.60 0.70
C ILE A 199 5.66 1.53 1.59
N ALA A 200 5.13 0.30 1.55
CA ALA A 200 5.84 -0.83 2.11
C ALA A 200 6.81 -1.37 1.06
N THR A 201 8.06 -1.45 1.44
CA THR A 201 9.11 -2.00 0.57
C THR A 201 10.24 -2.63 1.41
N HIS A 202 10.97 -3.54 0.79
CA HIS A 202 12.23 -4.05 1.32
C HIS A 202 13.45 -3.44 0.60
N ARG A 203 13.20 -2.58 -0.40
CA ARG A 203 14.24 -1.89 -1.17
C ARG A 203 14.50 -0.50 -0.58
N LEU A 204 15.66 -0.33 0.02
CA LEU A 204 16.02 0.93 0.69
C LEU A 204 16.19 2.09 -0.29
N GLU A 205 16.53 1.80 -1.56
CA GLU A 205 16.60 2.80 -2.63
C GLU A 205 15.27 3.49 -2.86
N GLU A 206 14.18 2.73 -2.84
CA GLU A 206 12.82 3.27 -3.00
C GLU A 206 12.46 4.19 -1.85
N ALA A 207 12.81 3.79 -0.62
CA ALA A 207 12.59 4.60 0.57
C ALA A 207 13.34 5.94 0.48
N VAL A 208 14.61 5.90 0.09
CA VAL A 208 15.44 7.11 -0.06
C VAL A 208 14.94 8.00 -1.20
N LYS A 209 14.54 7.39 -2.34
CA LYS A 209 14.09 8.14 -3.53
C LYS A 209 12.71 8.78 -3.32
N LEU A 210 11.76 8.07 -2.70
CA LEU A 210 10.36 8.50 -2.63
C LEU A 210 9.98 9.20 -1.33
N CYS A 211 10.60 8.86 -0.19
CA CYS A 211 10.04 9.17 1.12
C CYS A 211 10.80 10.25 1.87
N ASN A 212 10.09 10.99 2.74
CA ASN A 212 10.68 11.96 3.67
C ASN A 212 10.69 11.44 5.11
N LYS A 213 9.86 10.43 5.43
CA LYS A 213 9.83 9.75 6.73
C LYS A 213 10.02 8.24 6.54
N VAL A 214 10.52 7.58 7.57
CA VAL A 214 10.66 6.12 7.62
C VAL A 214 10.02 5.57 8.88
N LEU A 215 9.30 4.47 8.73
CA LEU A 215 8.71 3.66 9.78
C LEU A 215 9.35 2.27 9.72
N ILE A 216 10.05 1.86 10.77
CA ILE A 216 10.64 0.52 10.87
C ILE A 216 9.76 -0.31 11.79
N ILE A 217 9.30 -1.47 11.27
CA ILE A 217 8.46 -2.41 12.02
C ILE A 217 9.19 -3.76 12.08
N ASP A 218 9.20 -4.36 13.26
CA ASP A 218 9.61 -5.76 13.44
C ASP A 218 8.69 -6.48 14.42
N ARG A 219 8.31 -7.70 14.08
CA ARG A 219 7.44 -8.58 14.90
C ARG A 219 6.19 -7.87 15.43
N GLY A 220 5.60 -7.00 14.63
CA GLY A 220 4.38 -6.28 14.98
C GLY A 220 4.56 -5.03 15.84
N HIS A 221 5.79 -4.62 16.14
CA HIS A 221 6.09 -3.44 16.93
C HIS A 221 6.84 -2.39 16.09
N VAL A 222 6.59 -1.11 16.39
CA VAL A 222 7.37 0.00 15.83
C VAL A 222 8.73 0.04 16.51
N LYS A 223 9.79 -0.01 15.72
CA LYS A 223 11.18 0.11 16.18
C LYS A 223 11.72 1.52 16.02
N ALA A 224 11.30 2.21 14.97
CA ALA A 224 11.64 3.60 14.73
C ALA A 224 10.60 4.27 13.83
N PHE A 225 10.37 5.56 14.05
CA PHE A 225 9.59 6.43 13.19
C PHE A 225 10.17 7.83 13.21
N GLY A 226 10.38 8.44 12.05
CA GLY A 226 10.90 9.80 11.99
C GLY A 226 11.32 10.25 10.58
N PHE A 227 11.78 11.49 10.47
CA PHE A 227 12.26 12.06 9.22
C PHE A 227 13.51 11.33 8.73
N LEU A 228 13.51 10.95 7.46
CA LEU A 228 14.63 10.28 6.84
C LEU A 228 15.91 11.12 6.88
N ALA A 229 15.79 12.43 6.66
CA ALA A 229 16.92 13.37 6.71
C ALA A 229 17.66 13.38 8.08
N ASN A 230 16.94 13.06 9.17
CA ASN A 230 17.52 12.99 10.52
C ASN A 230 18.15 11.62 10.83
N LEU A 231 17.67 10.57 10.13
CA LEU A 231 18.05 9.19 10.42
C LEU A 231 19.11 8.65 9.44
N ALA A 232 19.04 9.09 8.20
CA ALA A 232 19.95 8.63 7.14
C ALA A 232 20.05 9.64 6.01
N LYS A 233 21.28 9.85 5.49
CA LYS A 233 21.51 10.76 4.36
C LYS A 233 21.41 10.03 3.01
N ASP A 234 21.61 8.72 3.02
CA ASP A 234 21.63 7.87 1.83
C ASP A 234 21.24 6.42 2.17
N LYS A 235 21.23 5.55 1.15
CA LYS A 235 20.92 4.12 1.31
C LYS A 235 21.84 3.41 2.31
N VAL A 236 23.12 3.75 2.35
CA VAL A 236 24.11 3.06 3.19
C VAL A 236 23.85 3.37 4.66
N THR A 237 23.64 4.63 4.97
CA THR A 237 23.30 5.10 6.33
C THR A 237 21.94 4.61 6.75
N LEU A 238 20.95 4.53 5.85
CA LEU A 238 19.65 3.94 6.12
C LEU A 238 19.75 2.44 6.43
N LEU A 239 20.60 1.70 5.71
CA LEU A 239 20.83 0.28 5.99
C LEU A 239 21.46 0.06 7.37
N GLN A 240 22.42 0.91 7.75
CA GLN A 240 23.05 0.86 9.07
C GLN A 240 22.02 1.14 10.17
N TYR A 241 21.24 2.21 10.01
CA TYR A 241 20.18 2.56 10.95
C TYR A 241 19.13 1.45 11.06
N TYR A 242 18.67 0.91 9.94
CA TYR A 242 17.71 -0.20 9.88
C TYR A 242 18.23 -1.42 10.67
N ARG A 243 19.50 -1.82 10.47
CA ARG A 243 20.12 -2.93 11.20
C ARG A 243 20.17 -2.66 12.70
N GLN A 244 20.58 -1.45 13.10
CA GLN A 244 20.63 -1.06 14.52
C GLN A 244 19.24 -1.09 15.17
N ALA A 245 18.21 -0.56 14.49
CA ALA A 245 16.84 -0.56 14.98
C ALA A 245 16.27 -1.98 15.19
N LEU A 246 16.68 -2.97 14.37
CA LEU A 246 16.27 -4.36 14.56
C LEU A 246 17.01 -5.07 15.68
N ILE A 247 18.23 -4.65 16.03
CA ILE A 247 19.07 -5.29 17.06
C ILE A 247 18.81 -4.71 18.45
N ALA A 248 18.35 -3.46 18.57
CA ALA A 248 18.25 -2.71 19.81
C ALA A 248 17.40 -3.34 20.93
N GLU A 249 16.58 -4.37 20.62
CA GLU A 249 15.80 -5.14 21.61
C GLU A 249 16.24 -6.59 21.77
N ALA A 250 17.39 -6.99 21.22
CA ALA A 250 17.92 -8.33 21.43
C ALA A 250 18.76 -8.46 22.74
N LYS A 251 18.68 -7.42 23.61
CA LYS A 251 19.34 -7.41 24.92
C LYS A 251 18.34 -7.42 26.05
#